data_3cfac11ca4b6a9f9eb18ab74405fe8ee
#
_entry.id   3cfac11ca4b6a9f9eb18ab74405fe8ee
#
_cell.length_a   1.000
_cell.length_b   1.000
_cell.length_c   1.000
_cell.angle_alpha   90.00
_cell.angle_beta   90.00
_cell.angle_gamma   90.00
#
_symmetry.space_group_name_H-M   'P 1'
#
loop_
_entity.id
_entity.type
_entity.pdbx_description
1 polymer ?
#
loop_
_entity_poly.entity_id
_entity_poly.type
_entity_poly.pdbx_seq_one_letter_code
_entity_poly.pdbx_strand_id
1 'polypeptide(L)'
;MTSLVSRALDIADEDEAGKGDIRANIVKTVMRYLDTDSLLCWAPEAKPDPPGYDVHVKRTESLRSIQKRTAQPIIQFLTEKVLPGVEIVPVLDSESIVPRSQPQMTRDVIQGWVSGLPAFELAGLERGVLAGKGLLGAARLLVEWSTELAHLRDEEAGKKFGVEEAARAASLEVDWQTGMWGEVEDTHDVDKEDVRRQFGSVVLLVSGEAV
;
A
#
# COMPACT_ATOMS: atom_id res chain seq x y z
N MET A 1 -12.26 -7.24 13.90
CA MET A 1 -12.48 -5.88 14.47
C MET A 1 -11.96 -5.80 15.90
N THR A 2 -12.46 -6.61 16.84
CA THR A 2 -12.06 -6.55 18.26
C THR A 2 -10.54 -6.59 18.48
N SER A 3 -9.83 -7.45 17.75
CA SER A 3 -8.37 -7.54 17.85
C SER A 3 -7.64 -6.29 17.34
N LEU A 4 -8.20 -5.56 16.35
CA LEU A 4 -7.59 -4.34 15.81
C LEU A 4 -7.79 -3.16 16.76
N VAL A 5 -8.98 -3.04 17.37
CA VAL A 5 -9.24 -2.03 18.42
C VAL A 5 -8.35 -2.31 19.64
N SER A 6 -8.25 -3.57 20.10
CA SER A 6 -7.35 -3.93 21.20
C SER A 6 -5.91 -3.54 20.90
N ARG A 7 -5.45 -3.78 19.66
CA ARG A 7 -4.11 -3.37 19.23
C ARG A 7 -3.89 -1.85 19.33
N ALA A 8 -4.87 -1.06 18.93
CA ALA A 8 -4.81 0.40 19.03
C ALA A 8 -4.77 0.87 20.51
N LEU A 9 -5.57 0.25 21.36
CA LEU A 9 -5.56 0.53 22.80
C LEU A 9 -4.25 0.14 23.45
N ASP A 10 -3.68 -1.02 23.12
CA ASP A 10 -2.37 -1.46 23.64
C ASP A 10 -1.25 -0.47 23.28
N ILE A 11 -1.31 0.12 22.06
CA ILE A 11 -0.38 1.18 21.64
C ILE A 11 -0.58 2.43 22.49
N ALA A 12 -1.83 2.87 22.66
CA ALA A 12 -2.14 4.06 23.43
C ALA A 12 -1.70 3.94 24.89
N ASP A 13 -2.02 2.80 25.54
CA ASP A 13 -1.66 2.52 26.92
C ASP A 13 -0.13 2.50 27.12
N GLU A 14 0.61 1.92 26.16
CA GLU A 14 2.07 1.92 26.21
C GLU A 14 2.68 3.30 25.99
N ASP A 15 2.13 4.08 25.08
CA ASP A 15 2.56 5.44 24.82
C ASP A 15 2.34 6.33 26.06
N GLU A 16 1.19 6.21 26.75
CA GLU A 16 0.91 6.90 28.00
C GLU A 16 1.86 6.46 29.14
N ALA A 17 2.22 5.19 29.16
CA ALA A 17 3.18 4.67 30.13
C ALA A 17 4.64 5.04 29.79
N GLY A 18 4.91 5.71 28.66
CA GLY A 18 6.23 6.11 28.21
C GLY A 18 7.17 4.94 27.82
N LYS A 19 6.60 3.77 27.47
CA LYS A 19 7.38 2.57 27.10
C LYS A 19 7.72 2.54 25.61
N GLY A 20 6.72 2.62 24.74
CA GLY A 20 6.90 2.74 23.29
C GLY A 20 7.44 1.51 22.55
N ASP A 21 7.56 0.36 23.19
CA ASP A 21 8.11 -0.86 22.58
C ASP A 21 7.19 -1.40 21.46
N ILE A 22 5.88 -1.35 21.67
CA ILE A 22 4.90 -1.78 20.66
C ILE A 22 5.01 -0.89 19.41
N ARG A 23 5.03 0.43 19.61
CA ARG A 23 5.20 1.40 18.53
C ARG A 23 6.47 1.17 17.72
N ALA A 24 7.60 1.02 18.40
CA ALA A 24 8.90 0.77 17.76
C ALA A 24 8.90 -0.53 16.94
N ASN A 25 8.27 -1.58 17.43
CA ASN A 25 8.14 -2.85 16.72
C ASN A 25 7.23 -2.73 15.47
N ILE A 26 6.15 -1.99 15.56
CA ILE A 26 5.27 -1.70 14.41
C ILE A 26 6.03 -0.91 13.36
N VAL A 27 6.69 0.19 13.74
CA VAL A 27 7.49 1.01 12.83
C VAL A 27 8.53 0.16 12.11
N LYS A 28 9.28 -0.66 12.84
CA LYS A 28 10.28 -1.58 12.27
C LYS A 28 9.64 -2.55 11.25
N THR A 29 8.47 -3.08 11.55
CA THR A 29 7.75 -4.01 10.69
C THR A 29 7.26 -3.30 9.43
N VAL A 30 6.59 -2.17 9.56
CA VAL A 30 6.05 -1.37 8.45
C VAL A 30 7.15 -0.91 7.50
N MET A 31 8.29 -0.44 8.04
CA MET A 31 9.43 0.02 7.24
C MET A 31 10.09 -1.08 6.40
N ARG A 32 9.95 -2.34 6.77
CA ARG A 32 10.42 -3.46 5.93
C ARG A 32 9.62 -3.58 4.64
N TYR A 33 8.32 -3.26 4.68
CA TYR A 33 7.45 -3.30 3.50
C TYR A 33 7.68 -2.14 2.52
N LEU A 34 8.41 -1.10 2.91
CA LEU A 34 8.85 -0.07 1.98
C LEU A 34 9.87 -0.61 0.96
N ASP A 35 10.74 -1.54 1.40
CA ASP A 35 11.76 -2.15 0.55
C ASP A 35 11.21 -3.31 -0.32
N THR A 36 9.98 -3.73 -0.10
CA THR A 36 9.32 -4.83 -0.83
C THR A 36 7.92 -4.44 -1.32
N ASP A 37 7.62 -3.16 -1.37
CA ASP A 37 6.30 -2.67 -1.79
C ASP A 37 6.02 -3.07 -3.24
N SER A 38 4.93 -3.81 -3.44
CA SER A 38 4.54 -4.31 -4.76
C SER A 38 4.30 -3.20 -5.79
N LEU A 39 3.89 -2.01 -5.34
CA LEU A 39 3.72 -0.83 -6.19
C LEU A 39 5.05 -0.25 -6.69
N LEU A 40 6.17 -0.62 -6.08
CA LEU A 40 7.51 -0.19 -6.45
C LEU A 40 8.33 -1.30 -7.15
N CYS A 41 7.77 -2.50 -7.29
CA CYS A 41 8.38 -3.63 -7.99
C CYS A 41 7.77 -3.74 -9.40
N TRP A 42 8.44 -3.13 -10.39
CA TRP A 42 7.91 -3.08 -11.75
C TRP A 42 8.46 -4.21 -12.62
N ALA A 43 7.55 -4.85 -13.35
CA ALA A 43 7.91 -5.88 -14.32
C ALA A 43 8.86 -5.32 -15.40
N PRO A 44 9.70 -6.17 -16.02
CA PRO A 44 10.53 -5.79 -17.15
C PRO A 44 9.68 -5.23 -18.31
N GLU A 45 10.30 -4.39 -19.15
CA GLU A 45 9.65 -3.99 -20.39
C GLU A 45 9.42 -5.19 -21.30
N ALA A 46 8.25 -5.24 -21.93
CA ALA A 46 7.95 -6.28 -22.89
C ALA A 46 8.95 -6.20 -24.04
N LYS A 47 9.68 -7.28 -24.27
CA LYS A 47 10.53 -7.37 -25.46
C LYS A 47 9.64 -7.36 -26.71
N PRO A 48 10.07 -6.71 -27.79
CA PRO A 48 9.36 -6.81 -29.05
C PRO A 48 9.33 -8.26 -29.51
N ASP A 49 8.18 -8.70 -30.04
CA ASP A 49 8.03 -10.05 -30.57
C ASP A 49 9.07 -10.30 -31.67
N PRO A 50 9.64 -11.51 -31.79
CA PRO A 50 10.53 -11.85 -32.88
C PRO A 50 9.83 -11.63 -34.23
N PRO A 51 10.55 -11.16 -35.28
CA PRO A 51 9.97 -11.00 -36.59
C PRO A 51 9.36 -12.33 -37.09
N GLY A 52 8.08 -12.30 -37.48
CA GLY A 52 7.37 -13.48 -37.97
C GLY A 52 6.49 -14.21 -36.94
N TYR A 53 6.39 -13.72 -35.71
CA TYR A 53 5.49 -14.27 -34.71
C TYR A 53 4.15 -13.53 -34.77
N ASP A 54 3.30 -13.97 -35.71
CA ASP A 54 1.94 -13.43 -35.88
C ASP A 54 0.99 -14.14 -34.93
N VAL A 55 1.08 -13.79 -33.63
CA VAL A 55 0.06 -14.23 -32.68
C VAL A 55 -1.02 -13.17 -32.62
N HIS A 56 -2.19 -13.47 -33.19
CA HIS A 56 -3.42 -12.71 -33.03
C HIS A 56 -3.94 -12.70 -31.57
N VAL A 57 -3.05 -12.74 -30.60
CA VAL A 57 -3.41 -12.50 -29.20
C VAL A 57 -3.58 -11.00 -29.06
N LYS A 58 -4.79 -10.54 -28.78
CA LYS A 58 -5.04 -9.16 -28.34
C LYS A 58 -3.97 -8.83 -27.31
N ARG A 59 -3.02 -7.94 -27.64
CA ARG A 59 -2.05 -7.44 -26.68
C ARG A 59 -2.82 -6.81 -25.54
N THR A 60 -2.97 -7.53 -24.47
CA THR A 60 -3.37 -6.95 -23.19
C THR A 60 -2.29 -5.95 -22.78
N GLU A 61 -2.70 -4.88 -22.11
CA GLU A 61 -1.76 -3.90 -21.57
C GLU A 61 -0.68 -4.63 -20.76
N SER A 62 0.59 -4.21 -20.89
CA SER A 62 1.70 -4.87 -20.17
C SER A 62 1.54 -4.67 -18.67
N LEU A 63 1.94 -5.67 -17.87
CA LEU A 63 1.95 -5.59 -16.41
C LEU A 63 2.65 -4.31 -15.92
N ARG A 64 3.82 -4.00 -16.48
CA ARG A 64 4.58 -2.79 -16.17
C ARG A 64 3.76 -1.50 -16.37
N SER A 65 3.02 -1.41 -17.46
CA SER A 65 2.19 -0.25 -17.77
C SER A 65 1.10 -0.06 -16.71
N ILE A 66 0.44 -1.17 -16.35
CA ILE A 66 -0.59 -1.18 -15.31
C ILE A 66 0.00 -0.82 -13.94
N GLN A 67 1.16 -1.40 -13.60
CA GLN A 67 1.86 -1.10 -12.34
C GLN A 67 2.19 0.39 -12.23
N LYS A 68 2.81 0.98 -13.25
CA LYS A 68 3.12 2.41 -13.27
C LYS A 68 1.87 3.29 -13.14
N ARG A 69 0.84 3.01 -13.95
CA ARG A 69 -0.42 3.76 -13.91
C ARG A 69 -1.11 3.69 -12.55
N THR A 70 -0.99 2.57 -11.85
CA THR A 70 -1.58 2.40 -10.51
C THR A 70 -0.73 3.05 -9.43
N ALA A 71 0.59 2.92 -9.51
CA ALA A 71 1.51 3.45 -8.50
C ALA A 71 1.64 4.97 -8.55
N GLN A 72 1.72 5.57 -9.75
CA GLN A 72 2.00 7.00 -9.92
C GLN A 72 1.04 7.92 -9.16
N PRO A 73 -0.29 7.78 -9.23
CA PRO A 73 -1.20 8.64 -8.48
C PRO A 73 -1.06 8.50 -6.96
N ILE A 74 -0.74 7.29 -6.48
CA ILE A 74 -0.52 7.02 -5.05
C ILE A 74 0.77 7.70 -4.60
N ILE A 75 1.86 7.51 -5.34
CA ILE A 75 3.16 8.14 -5.06
C ILE A 75 3.02 9.67 -5.09
N GLN A 76 2.39 10.21 -6.13
CA GLN A 76 2.18 11.65 -6.28
C GLN A 76 1.43 12.22 -5.08
N PHE A 77 0.31 11.62 -4.69
CA PHE A 77 -0.44 12.06 -3.53
C PHE A 77 0.42 12.05 -2.27
N LEU A 78 1.15 10.96 -2.02
CA LEU A 78 1.98 10.85 -0.81
C LEU A 78 3.11 11.89 -0.80
N THR A 79 3.77 12.13 -1.92
CA THR A 79 4.90 13.08 -2.01
C THR A 79 4.46 14.55 -2.07
N GLU A 80 3.22 14.85 -2.48
CA GLU A 80 2.70 16.21 -2.51
C GLU A 80 1.99 16.61 -1.20
N LYS A 81 1.22 15.69 -0.61
CA LYS A 81 0.34 16.00 0.52
C LYS A 81 0.85 15.51 1.87
N VAL A 82 1.49 14.36 1.93
CA VAL A 82 1.86 13.70 3.19
C VAL A 82 3.33 13.91 3.52
N LEU A 83 4.20 13.78 2.53
CA LEU A 83 5.65 13.76 2.64
C LEU A 83 6.28 14.73 1.63
N PRO A 84 6.00 16.03 1.70
CA PRO A 84 6.44 16.98 0.70
C PRO A 84 7.98 17.02 0.58
N GLY A 85 8.46 16.97 -0.67
CA GLY A 85 9.90 16.97 -0.97
C GLY A 85 10.59 15.61 -0.88
N VAL A 86 9.85 14.53 -0.60
CA VAL A 86 10.38 13.16 -0.61
C VAL A 86 10.35 12.60 -2.02
N GLU A 87 11.43 11.96 -2.43
CA GLU A 87 11.51 11.19 -3.67
C GLU A 87 11.31 9.70 -3.38
N ILE A 88 10.25 9.10 -3.95
CA ILE A 88 10.02 7.66 -3.88
C ILE A 88 10.41 7.04 -5.22
N VAL A 89 11.40 6.14 -5.17
CA VAL A 89 11.94 5.48 -6.37
C VAL A 89 11.44 4.02 -6.45
N PRO A 90 11.37 3.43 -7.64
CA PRO A 90 11.07 2.00 -7.76
C PRO A 90 12.16 1.16 -7.10
N VAL A 91 11.75 0.13 -6.37
CA VAL A 91 12.64 -0.85 -5.72
C VAL A 91 13.20 -1.83 -6.73
N LEU A 92 12.36 -2.29 -7.68
CA LEU A 92 12.77 -3.07 -8.84
C LEU A 92 12.32 -2.33 -10.10
N ASP A 93 13.26 -2.14 -11.02
CA ASP A 93 13.01 -1.57 -12.34
C ASP A 93 13.83 -2.32 -13.40
N SER A 94 13.15 -3.12 -14.19
CA SER A 94 13.44 -3.88 -15.42
C SER A 94 14.85 -4.44 -15.70
N GLU A 95 15.92 -3.78 -15.31
CA GLU A 95 17.28 -4.17 -15.69
C GLU A 95 18.07 -4.85 -14.57
N SER A 96 17.56 -4.82 -13.37
CA SER A 96 18.21 -5.39 -12.20
C SER A 96 17.27 -6.32 -11.45
N ILE A 97 17.75 -7.52 -11.14
CA ILE A 97 17.11 -8.44 -10.20
C ILE A 97 17.45 -8.10 -8.74
N VAL A 98 18.32 -7.11 -8.53
CA VAL A 98 18.72 -6.69 -7.19
C VAL A 98 17.84 -5.51 -6.77
N PRO A 99 17.05 -5.64 -5.70
CA PRO A 99 16.23 -4.56 -5.18
C PRO A 99 17.11 -3.36 -4.78
N ARG A 100 16.62 -2.17 -5.08
CA ARG A 100 17.23 -0.92 -4.62
C ARG A 100 16.53 -0.44 -3.36
N SER A 101 17.29 -0.02 -2.37
CA SER A 101 16.70 0.66 -1.22
C SER A 101 16.26 2.08 -1.60
N GLN A 102 15.24 2.59 -0.90
CA GLN A 102 14.89 4.00 -0.99
C GLN A 102 16.05 4.88 -0.52
N PRO A 103 16.16 6.12 -1.05
CA PRO A 103 17.13 7.10 -0.53
C PRO A 103 17.02 7.22 1.00
N GLN A 104 18.15 7.40 1.68
CA GLN A 104 18.18 7.45 3.15
C GLN A 104 17.25 8.54 3.70
N MET A 105 17.26 9.74 3.10
CA MET A 105 16.36 10.83 3.48
C MET A 105 14.88 10.42 3.36
N THR A 106 14.51 9.73 2.30
CA THR A 106 13.15 9.19 2.09
C THR A 106 12.77 8.22 3.22
N ARG A 107 13.68 7.31 3.56
CA ARG A 107 13.47 6.37 4.66
C ARG A 107 13.27 7.07 5.99
N ASP A 108 14.14 8.03 6.29
CA ASP A 108 14.10 8.76 7.58
C ASP A 108 12.81 9.58 7.71
N VAL A 109 12.38 10.25 6.64
CA VAL A 109 11.13 11.03 6.64
C VAL A 109 9.91 10.11 6.78
N ILE A 110 9.85 9.02 6.02
CA ILE A 110 8.74 8.05 6.13
C ILE A 110 8.72 7.43 7.53
N GLN A 111 9.87 7.02 8.05
CA GLN A 111 9.95 6.47 9.42
C GLN A 111 9.49 7.47 10.46
N GLY A 112 9.88 8.74 10.33
CA GLY A 112 9.45 9.81 11.21
C GLY A 112 7.94 10.01 11.18
N TRP A 113 7.34 10.02 9.99
CA TRP A 113 5.90 10.12 9.81
C TRP A 113 5.16 8.93 10.45
N VAL A 114 5.59 7.70 10.14
CA VAL A 114 4.99 6.49 10.74
C VAL A 114 5.10 6.50 12.26
N SER A 115 6.26 6.91 12.80
CA SER A 115 6.48 6.98 14.25
C SER A 115 5.60 8.02 14.94
N GLY A 116 5.23 9.09 14.23
CA GLY A 116 4.39 10.17 14.74
C GLY A 116 2.89 9.94 14.62
N LEU A 117 2.44 8.83 14.02
CA LEU A 117 1.02 8.54 13.87
C LEU A 117 0.35 8.33 15.24
N PRO A 118 -0.89 8.82 15.43
CA PRO A 118 -1.70 8.45 16.59
C PRO A 118 -1.89 6.93 16.68
N ALA A 119 -2.24 6.43 17.85
CA ALA A 119 -2.28 4.98 18.12
C ALA A 119 -3.23 4.20 17.20
N PHE A 120 -4.40 4.77 16.93
CA PHE A 120 -5.41 4.14 16.06
C PHE A 120 -4.97 4.12 14.60
N GLU A 121 -4.38 5.21 14.12
CA GLU A 121 -3.80 5.32 12.78
C GLU A 121 -2.62 4.36 12.60
N LEU A 122 -1.77 4.24 13.61
CA LEU A 122 -0.63 3.32 13.57
C LEU A 122 -1.08 1.85 13.53
N ALA A 123 -2.08 1.47 14.33
CA ALA A 123 -2.69 0.14 14.29
C ALA A 123 -3.36 -0.14 12.93
N GLY A 124 -4.06 0.86 12.38
CA GLY A 124 -4.67 0.81 11.05
C GLY A 124 -3.62 0.63 9.96
N LEU A 125 -2.53 1.40 10.02
CA LEU A 125 -1.42 1.28 9.07
C LEU A 125 -0.78 -0.11 9.14
N GLU A 126 -0.46 -0.61 10.34
CA GLU A 126 0.08 -1.97 10.53
C GLU A 126 -0.82 -3.00 9.86
N ARG A 127 -2.13 -2.95 10.11
CA ARG A 127 -3.12 -3.85 9.51
C ARG A 127 -3.14 -3.76 7.99
N GLY A 128 -3.19 -2.55 7.45
CA GLY A 128 -3.22 -2.31 6.01
C GLY A 128 -1.96 -2.79 5.30
N VAL A 129 -0.79 -2.51 5.88
CA VAL A 129 0.51 -2.94 5.36
C VAL A 129 0.65 -4.45 5.32
N LEU A 130 0.25 -5.14 6.40
CA LEU A 130 0.30 -6.60 6.46
C LEU A 130 -0.68 -7.27 5.48
N ALA A 131 -1.87 -6.68 5.30
CA ALA A 131 -2.86 -7.17 4.36
C ALA A 131 -2.44 -6.97 2.90
N GLY A 132 -2.02 -5.75 2.55
CA GLY A 132 -1.64 -5.37 1.18
C GLY A 132 -0.20 -5.70 0.81
N LYS A 133 0.62 -6.15 1.77
CA LYS A 133 2.06 -6.43 1.59
C LYS A 133 2.84 -5.25 1.01
N GLY A 134 2.38 -4.03 1.29
CA GLY A 134 2.97 -2.78 0.81
C GLY A 134 2.59 -1.60 1.69
N LEU A 135 3.48 -0.61 1.77
CA LEU A 135 3.29 0.58 2.60
C LEU A 135 2.44 1.66 1.90
N LEU A 136 2.71 1.89 0.60
CA LEU A 136 2.18 3.06 -0.09
C LEU A 136 0.65 3.04 -0.23
N GLY A 137 0.09 1.89 -0.65
CA GLY A 137 -1.36 1.71 -0.77
C GLY A 137 -2.07 1.82 0.57
N ALA A 138 -1.49 1.23 1.63
CA ALA A 138 -2.01 1.30 2.98
C ALA A 138 -1.97 2.74 3.54
N ALA A 139 -0.86 3.46 3.35
CA ALA A 139 -0.72 4.86 3.76
C ALA A 139 -1.72 5.76 3.03
N ARG A 140 -1.90 5.56 1.71
CA ARG A 140 -2.88 6.33 0.92
C ARG A 140 -4.30 6.11 1.42
N LEU A 141 -4.68 4.85 1.71
CA LEU A 141 -5.99 4.51 2.27
C LEU A 141 -6.18 5.12 3.67
N LEU A 142 -5.16 5.00 4.52
CA LEU A 142 -5.19 5.55 5.87
C LEU A 142 -5.47 7.06 5.86
N VAL A 143 -4.70 7.82 5.09
CA VAL A 143 -4.85 9.28 5.01
C VAL A 143 -6.20 9.68 4.45
N GLU A 144 -6.71 8.93 3.47
CA GLU A 144 -8.03 9.20 2.90
C GLU A 144 -9.17 9.11 3.91
N TRP A 145 -9.08 8.19 4.87
CA TRP A 145 -10.21 7.87 5.74
C TRP A 145 -10.02 8.30 7.21
N SER A 146 -8.78 8.54 7.66
CA SER A 146 -8.53 8.96 9.03
C SER A 146 -9.10 10.35 9.31
N THR A 147 -9.84 10.49 10.40
CA THR A 147 -10.32 11.78 10.90
C THR A 147 -9.17 12.67 11.40
N GLU A 148 -8.17 12.07 12.02
CA GLU A 148 -6.99 12.78 12.54
C GLU A 148 -6.11 13.34 11.41
N LEU A 149 -6.06 12.64 10.26
CA LEU A 149 -5.27 13.04 9.09
C LEU A 149 -6.10 13.81 8.04
N ALA A 150 -7.30 14.27 8.38
CA ALA A 150 -8.20 14.94 7.44
C ALA A 150 -7.56 16.16 6.76
N HIS A 151 -6.68 16.87 7.47
CA HIS A 151 -5.96 18.04 6.97
C HIS A 151 -4.98 17.74 5.80
N LEU A 152 -4.66 16.46 5.55
CA LEU A 152 -3.81 16.00 4.43
C LEU A 152 -4.62 15.62 3.21
N ARG A 153 -5.95 15.60 3.29
CA ARG A 153 -6.81 15.20 2.18
C ARG A 153 -6.91 16.30 1.14
N ASP A 154 -7.28 15.89 -0.07
CA ASP A 154 -7.71 16.79 -1.14
C ASP A 154 -9.24 16.81 -1.16
N GLU A 155 -9.85 17.81 -0.57
CA GLU A 155 -11.31 17.93 -0.49
C GLU A 155 -11.96 18.11 -1.88
N GLU A 156 -11.21 18.60 -2.86
CA GLU A 156 -11.67 18.78 -4.24
C GLU A 156 -11.52 17.51 -5.10
N ALA A 157 -10.88 16.47 -4.60
CA ALA A 157 -10.73 15.21 -5.34
C ALA A 157 -12.10 14.53 -5.51
N GLY A 158 -12.59 14.49 -6.75
CA GLY A 158 -13.95 14.01 -7.08
C GLY A 158 -14.21 12.53 -6.77
N LYS A 159 -13.19 11.71 -6.53
CA LYS A 159 -13.30 10.30 -6.16
C LYS A 159 -12.34 9.94 -5.04
N LYS A 160 -12.87 9.45 -3.94
CA LYS A 160 -12.09 8.96 -2.80
C LYS A 160 -11.34 7.67 -3.16
N PHE A 161 -10.12 7.56 -2.67
CA PHE A 161 -9.36 6.30 -2.69
C PHE A 161 -9.93 5.37 -1.62
N GLY A 162 -10.62 4.32 -2.05
CA GLY A 162 -11.34 3.42 -1.16
C GLY A 162 -10.71 2.04 -1.03
N VAL A 163 -11.45 1.18 -0.34
CA VAL A 163 -11.08 -0.23 -0.11
C VAL A 163 -10.83 -0.97 -1.43
N GLU A 164 -11.68 -0.73 -2.44
CA GLU A 164 -11.55 -1.39 -3.74
C GLU A 164 -10.31 -0.94 -4.51
N GLU A 165 -9.97 0.35 -4.45
CA GLU A 165 -8.76 0.87 -5.06
C GLU A 165 -7.50 0.30 -4.38
N ALA A 166 -7.50 0.26 -3.04
CA ALA A 166 -6.40 -0.29 -2.25
C ALA A 166 -6.23 -1.81 -2.49
N ALA A 167 -7.32 -2.57 -2.49
CA ALA A 167 -7.29 -4.00 -2.75
C ALA A 167 -6.78 -4.30 -4.17
N ARG A 168 -7.29 -3.58 -5.19
CA ARG A 168 -6.83 -3.72 -6.57
C ARG A 168 -5.36 -3.37 -6.73
N ALA A 169 -4.87 -2.34 -6.03
CA ALA A 169 -3.46 -1.98 -6.05
C ALA A 169 -2.57 -3.08 -5.42
N ALA A 170 -3.05 -3.72 -4.35
CA ALA A 170 -2.34 -4.79 -3.67
C ALA A 170 -2.33 -6.12 -4.45
N SER A 171 -3.39 -6.43 -5.20
CA SER A 171 -3.54 -7.70 -5.95
C SER A 171 -3.19 -7.59 -7.44
N LEU A 172 -2.68 -6.46 -7.89
CA LEU A 172 -2.52 -6.10 -9.31
C LEU A 172 -1.76 -7.17 -10.12
N GLU A 173 -0.66 -7.71 -9.59
CA GLU A 173 0.13 -8.72 -10.29
C GLU A 173 -0.64 -10.05 -10.39
N VAL A 174 -1.30 -10.46 -9.30
CA VAL A 174 -2.12 -11.67 -9.27
C VAL A 174 -3.30 -11.54 -10.23
N ASP A 175 -3.96 -10.38 -10.25
CA ASP A 175 -5.08 -10.13 -11.17
C ASP A 175 -4.64 -10.16 -12.63
N TRP A 176 -3.45 -9.63 -12.95
CA TRP A 176 -2.89 -9.71 -14.29
C TRP A 176 -2.54 -11.13 -14.68
N GLN A 177 -1.91 -11.91 -13.78
CA GLN A 177 -1.55 -13.30 -14.00
C GLN A 177 -2.79 -14.18 -14.18
N THR A 178 -3.81 -14.03 -13.34
CA THR A 178 -5.07 -14.78 -13.43
C THR A 178 -5.83 -14.42 -14.72
N GLY A 179 -5.77 -13.18 -15.15
CA GLY A 179 -6.33 -12.74 -16.43
C GLY A 179 -5.67 -13.39 -17.65
N MET A 180 -4.39 -13.78 -17.54
CA MET A 180 -3.63 -14.45 -18.61
C MET A 180 -3.78 -15.98 -18.60
N TRP A 181 -3.79 -16.59 -17.42
CA TRP A 181 -3.70 -18.06 -17.26
C TRP A 181 -4.93 -18.71 -16.64
N GLY A 182 -5.92 -17.92 -16.23
CA GLY A 182 -7.12 -18.37 -15.53
C GLY A 182 -6.96 -18.34 -14.02
N GLU A 183 -8.10 -18.28 -13.35
CA GLU A 183 -8.16 -18.33 -11.88
C GLU A 183 -8.09 -19.77 -11.38
N VAL A 184 -7.40 -19.97 -10.24
CA VAL A 184 -7.53 -21.21 -9.46
C VAL A 184 -8.67 -20.98 -8.49
N GLU A 185 -9.77 -21.70 -8.70
CA GLU A 185 -10.95 -21.65 -7.83
C GLU A 185 -10.55 -21.95 -6.37
N ASP A 186 -11.28 -21.38 -5.43
CA ASP A 186 -11.17 -21.54 -3.97
C ASP A 186 -9.93 -20.91 -3.30
N THR A 187 -8.94 -20.40 -4.04
CA THR A 187 -7.74 -19.78 -3.45
C THR A 187 -7.73 -18.26 -3.66
N HIS A 188 -7.83 -17.83 -4.91
CA HIS A 188 -7.71 -16.41 -5.25
C HIS A 188 -8.89 -15.57 -4.76
N ASP A 189 -10.11 -16.13 -4.77
CA ASP A 189 -11.31 -15.43 -4.33
C ASP A 189 -11.29 -15.17 -2.82
N VAL A 190 -10.87 -16.17 -2.03
CA VAL A 190 -10.76 -16.06 -0.58
C VAL A 190 -9.73 -15.00 -0.20
N ASP A 191 -8.57 -14.99 -0.85
CA ASP A 191 -7.51 -14.02 -0.59
C ASP A 191 -7.95 -12.59 -0.93
N LYS A 192 -8.64 -12.39 -2.06
CA LYS A 192 -9.17 -11.08 -2.48
C LYS A 192 -10.19 -10.54 -1.46
N GLU A 193 -11.13 -11.37 -1.01
CA GLU A 193 -12.13 -10.98 -0.02
C GLU A 193 -11.50 -10.71 1.35
N ASP A 194 -10.48 -11.48 1.74
CA ASP A 194 -9.77 -11.23 3.00
C ASP A 194 -9.04 -9.88 2.98
N VAL A 195 -8.36 -9.54 1.89
CA VAL A 195 -7.69 -8.24 1.71
C VAL A 195 -8.71 -7.10 1.80
N ARG A 196 -9.86 -7.20 1.10
CA ARG A 196 -10.93 -6.20 1.18
C ARG A 196 -11.45 -6.04 2.60
N ARG A 197 -11.73 -7.14 3.28
CA ARG A 197 -12.20 -7.15 4.67
C ARG A 197 -11.20 -6.49 5.61
N GLN A 198 -9.91 -6.74 5.42
CA GLN A 198 -8.86 -6.14 6.24
C GLN A 198 -8.73 -4.64 5.98
N PHE A 199 -8.72 -4.18 4.73
CA PHE A 199 -8.75 -2.75 4.41
C PHE A 199 -10.04 -2.07 4.88
N GLY A 200 -11.19 -2.73 4.76
CA GLY A 200 -12.45 -2.24 5.33
C GLY A 200 -12.38 -2.05 6.84
N SER A 201 -11.71 -2.96 7.55
CA SER A 201 -11.50 -2.81 9.00
C SER A 201 -10.58 -1.63 9.36
N VAL A 202 -9.62 -1.28 8.51
CA VAL A 202 -8.80 -0.07 8.67
C VAL A 202 -9.68 1.18 8.56
N VAL A 203 -10.47 1.26 7.47
CA VAL A 203 -11.38 2.40 7.25
C VAL A 203 -12.30 2.60 8.45
N LEU A 204 -12.96 1.54 8.93
CA LEU A 204 -13.85 1.61 10.09
C LEU A 204 -13.15 2.02 11.38
N LEU A 205 -11.88 1.63 11.55
CA LEU A 205 -11.11 1.98 12.74
C LEU A 205 -10.81 3.48 12.80
N VAL A 206 -10.43 4.07 11.65
CA VAL A 206 -9.83 5.42 11.62
C VAL A 206 -10.79 6.52 11.18
N SER A 207 -11.97 6.16 10.65
CA SER A 207 -12.96 7.16 10.20
C SER A 207 -13.69 7.85 11.37
N GLY A 208 -13.62 7.31 12.58
CA GLY A 208 -14.32 7.86 13.74
C GLY A 208 -15.86 7.81 13.64
N GLU A 209 -16.40 7.25 12.58
CA GLU A 209 -17.84 7.06 12.42
C GLU A 209 -18.26 5.80 13.19
N ALA A 210 -18.99 6.00 14.29
CA ALA A 210 -19.74 4.93 14.89
C ALA A 210 -20.87 4.56 13.93
N VAL A 211 -20.90 3.30 13.49
CA VAL A 211 -22.01 2.73 12.74
C VAL A 211 -23.23 2.57 13.65
#